data_44572a95733e1a530af39738d17c6154
#
_entry.id   44572a95733e1a530af39738d17c6154
#
_cell.length_a   1.000
_cell.length_b   1.000
_cell.length_c   1.000
_cell.angle_alpha   90.00
_cell.angle_beta   90.00
_cell.angle_gamma   90.00
#
_symmetry.space_group_name_H-M   'P 1'
#
loop_
_entity.id
_entity.type
_entity.pdbx_description
1 polymer ?
#
loop_
_entity_poly.entity_id
_entity_poly.type
_entity_poly.pdbx_seq_one_letter_code
_entity_poly.pdbx_strand_id
1 'polypeptide(L)'
;MAVSTGGADWRDGATAEQVAAVEHLYRNHRSLPYISPERDLAAWLEEVGVSSSKAVPKWALEPVADIELYGGYLLEVTAGDIILLWRISFDTFTTQSWFPKYFEYTYGIDAAFDLRMLVEAGLVEIESAADSLDLVTAPALCKALKDAGVNGLSGTKKADLMRLAREHLSPAQLEDTVPVRSYMLTTAGRALLDAHPGMVAKHPKKG
;
A
#
# COMPACT_ATOMS: atom_id res chain seq x y z
N MET A 1 14.95 7.17 15.96
CA MET A 1 13.73 6.76 16.71
C MET A 1 12.81 6.11 15.71
N ALA A 2 12.42 4.85 15.91
CA ALA A 2 11.43 4.21 15.05
C ALA A 2 10.10 4.94 15.20
N VAL A 3 9.46 5.30 14.08
CA VAL A 3 8.13 5.90 14.07
C VAL A 3 7.17 4.84 14.60
N SER A 4 6.62 5.06 15.80
CA SER A 4 5.62 4.17 16.38
C SER A 4 4.39 4.17 15.50
N THR A 5 4.04 3.02 14.97
CA THR A 5 2.77 2.77 14.26
C THR A 5 1.62 3.12 15.20
N GLY A 6 0.79 4.12 14.86
CA GLY A 6 -0.35 4.56 15.67
C GLY A 6 -1.54 3.58 15.72
N GLY A 7 -1.31 2.29 15.50
CA GLY A 7 -2.25 1.20 15.66
C GLY A 7 -2.09 0.49 17.00
N ALA A 8 -3.09 -0.32 17.40
CA ALA A 8 -2.99 -1.15 18.59
C ALA A 8 -1.76 -2.06 18.48
N ASP A 9 -0.96 -2.11 19.56
CA ASP A 9 0.20 -3.02 19.59
C ASP A 9 -0.32 -4.46 19.77
N TRP A 10 0.18 -5.39 18.95
CA TRP A 10 -0.16 -6.80 19.06
C TRP A 10 0.12 -7.37 20.47
N ARG A 11 1.05 -6.74 21.21
CA ARG A 11 1.37 -7.11 22.58
C ARG A 11 0.22 -6.90 23.56
N ASP A 12 -0.68 -5.96 23.27
CA ASP A 12 -1.82 -5.66 24.17
C ASP A 12 -2.77 -6.84 24.32
N GLY A 13 -2.84 -7.74 23.32
CA GLY A 13 -3.64 -8.96 23.34
C GLY A 13 -2.86 -10.25 23.59
N ALA A 14 -1.52 -10.19 23.73
CA ALA A 14 -0.65 -11.34 23.83
C ALA A 14 -0.32 -11.70 25.28
N THR A 15 -0.11 -13.00 25.56
CA THR A 15 0.46 -13.44 26.84
C THR A 15 1.96 -13.14 26.92
N ALA A 16 2.52 -13.03 28.12
CA ALA A 16 3.95 -12.83 28.33
C ALA A 16 4.80 -13.94 27.66
N GLU A 17 4.31 -15.16 27.61
CA GLU A 17 4.95 -16.30 26.96
C GLU A 17 4.98 -16.13 25.43
N GLN A 18 3.89 -15.66 24.83
CA GLN A 18 3.82 -15.38 23.40
C GLN A 18 4.75 -14.24 23.01
N VAL A 19 4.79 -13.16 23.80
CA VAL A 19 5.72 -12.04 23.58
C VAL A 19 7.16 -12.54 23.61
N ALA A 20 7.55 -13.31 24.64
CA ALA A 20 8.88 -13.85 24.78
C ALA A 20 9.24 -14.81 23.64
N ALA A 21 8.28 -15.61 23.15
CA ALA A 21 8.48 -16.52 22.01
C ALA A 21 8.77 -15.74 20.71
N VAL A 22 8.01 -14.67 20.43
CA VAL A 22 8.24 -13.81 19.25
C VAL A 22 9.59 -13.11 19.35
N GLU A 23 9.93 -12.52 20.50
CA GLU A 23 11.22 -11.85 20.70
C GLU A 23 12.39 -12.83 20.57
N HIS A 24 12.24 -14.04 21.08
CA HIS A 24 13.24 -15.09 20.90
C HIS A 24 13.41 -15.49 19.44
N LEU A 25 12.32 -15.64 18.69
CA LEU A 25 12.34 -15.99 17.27
C LEU A 25 13.12 -14.96 16.44
N TYR A 26 12.93 -13.67 16.74
CA TYR A 26 13.56 -12.57 15.99
C TYR A 26 14.78 -11.93 16.69
N ARG A 27 15.33 -12.54 17.74
CA ARG A 27 16.47 -11.99 18.52
C ARG A 27 17.71 -11.64 17.70
N ASN A 28 17.91 -12.28 16.54
CA ASN A 28 19.04 -12.04 15.64
C ASN A 28 18.65 -11.20 14.40
N HIS A 29 17.47 -10.61 14.40
CA HIS A 29 16.99 -9.71 13.35
C HIS A 29 17.15 -8.27 13.81
N ARG A 30 17.25 -7.33 12.86
CA ARG A 30 17.39 -5.90 13.14
C ARG A 30 16.14 -5.34 13.86
N SER A 31 14.97 -5.82 13.48
CA SER A 31 13.68 -5.41 14.02
C SER A 31 12.75 -6.61 14.14
N LEU A 32 11.69 -6.44 14.92
CA LEU A 32 10.54 -7.33 14.87
C LEU A 32 9.71 -7.05 13.61
N PRO A 33 9.08 -8.08 13.01
CA PRO A 33 8.09 -7.85 11.96
C PRO A 33 6.86 -7.14 12.52
N TYR A 34 6.14 -6.45 11.66
CA TYR A 34 4.78 -6.06 11.98
C TYR A 34 3.91 -7.33 12.16
N ILE A 35 3.12 -7.33 13.21
CA ILE A 35 2.14 -8.35 13.54
C ILE A 35 0.81 -7.63 13.75
N SER A 36 -0.20 -8.00 12.98
CA SER A 36 -1.54 -7.46 13.15
C SER A 36 -2.11 -7.83 14.52
N PRO A 37 -2.78 -6.92 15.24
CA PRO A 37 -3.49 -7.23 16.48
C PRO A 37 -4.56 -8.33 16.33
N GLU A 38 -5.03 -8.55 15.10
CA GLU A 38 -6.02 -9.56 14.77
C GLU A 38 -5.42 -10.95 14.50
N ARG A 39 -4.08 -11.06 14.49
CA ARG A 39 -3.42 -12.33 14.19
C ARG A 39 -3.58 -13.31 15.33
N ASP A 40 -3.98 -14.55 15.01
CA ASP A 40 -3.93 -15.66 15.96
C ASP A 40 -2.45 -16.05 16.23
N LEU A 41 -1.91 -15.44 17.30
CA LEU A 41 -0.51 -15.66 17.69
C LEU A 41 -0.24 -17.10 18.12
N ALA A 42 -1.20 -17.76 18.76
CA ALA A 42 -1.03 -19.13 19.24
C ALA A 42 -0.88 -20.09 18.06
N ALA A 43 -1.80 -20.02 17.11
CA ALA A 43 -1.76 -20.82 15.89
C ALA A 43 -0.48 -20.53 15.06
N TRP A 44 -0.12 -19.26 14.93
CA TRP A 44 1.10 -18.91 14.18
C TRP A 44 2.40 -19.43 14.83
N LEU A 45 2.53 -19.28 16.16
CA LEU A 45 3.70 -19.77 16.88
C LEU A 45 3.82 -21.31 16.80
N GLU A 46 2.69 -22.02 16.81
CA GLU A 46 2.66 -23.46 16.58
C GLU A 46 3.16 -23.80 15.15
N GLU A 47 2.65 -23.13 14.12
CA GLU A 47 3.12 -23.31 12.74
C GLU A 47 4.62 -23.05 12.58
N VAL A 48 5.14 -21.98 13.20
CA VAL A 48 6.58 -21.65 13.18
C VAL A 48 7.41 -22.71 13.90
N GLY A 49 6.89 -23.27 15.00
CA GLY A 49 7.51 -24.38 15.73
C GLY A 49 7.65 -25.64 14.86
N VAL A 50 6.69 -25.89 13.97
CA VAL A 50 6.74 -26.99 12.99
C VAL A 50 7.66 -26.67 11.82
N SER A 51 7.63 -25.43 11.32
CA SER A 51 8.45 -24.99 10.17
C SER A 51 8.86 -23.54 10.30
N SER A 52 10.16 -23.30 10.41
CA SER A 52 10.73 -21.95 10.44
C SER A 52 10.45 -21.12 9.16
N SER A 53 10.06 -21.78 8.07
CA SER A 53 9.65 -21.08 6.82
C SER A 53 8.36 -20.29 6.97
N LYS A 54 7.63 -20.45 8.07
CA LYS A 54 6.43 -19.68 8.44
C LYS A 54 6.77 -18.36 9.17
N ALA A 55 8.00 -18.19 9.62
CA ALA A 55 8.49 -16.93 10.14
C ALA A 55 8.86 -15.98 9.00
N VAL A 56 8.74 -14.67 9.24
CA VAL A 56 9.24 -13.66 8.31
C VAL A 56 10.77 -13.82 8.18
N PRO A 57 11.30 -13.99 6.97
CA PRO A 57 12.72 -14.25 6.80
C PRO A 57 13.56 -13.00 7.09
N LYS A 58 14.77 -13.18 7.59
CA LYS A 58 15.67 -12.08 7.96
C LYS A 58 15.84 -11.04 6.85
N TRP A 59 16.04 -11.48 5.61
CA TRP A 59 16.22 -10.58 4.47
C TRP A 59 15.02 -9.64 4.20
N ALA A 60 13.82 -10.00 4.67
CA ALA A 60 12.62 -9.17 4.49
C ALA A 60 12.58 -8.00 5.48
N LEU A 61 13.24 -8.14 6.63
CA LEU A 61 13.31 -7.15 7.70
C LEU A 61 14.57 -6.27 7.65
N GLU A 62 15.47 -6.53 6.70
CA GLU A 62 16.68 -5.71 6.51
C GLU A 62 16.35 -4.55 5.56
N PRO A 63 16.73 -3.31 5.92
CA PRO A 63 16.59 -2.17 5.02
C PRO A 63 17.38 -2.40 3.73
N VAL A 64 16.78 -2.02 2.61
CA VAL A 64 17.41 -2.01 1.30
C VAL A 64 17.77 -0.60 0.84
N ALA A 65 17.12 0.41 1.44
CA ALA A 65 17.41 1.83 1.24
C ALA A 65 16.96 2.63 2.45
N ASP A 66 17.56 3.82 2.62
CA ASP A 66 17.13 4.83 3.59
C ASP A 66 16.71 6.08 2.83
N ILE A 67 15.50 6.57 3.08
CA ILE A 67 14.93 7.78 2.47
C ILE A 67 14.76 8.84 3.54
N GLU A 68 15.35 10.01 3.33
CA GLU A 68 15.17 11.15 4.23
C GLU A 68 13.79 11.78 4.03
N LEU A 69 13.04 11.86 5.12
CA LEU A 69 11.73 12.52 5.17
C LEU A 69 11.88 13.96 5.65
N TYR A 70 10.84 14.77 5.45
CA TYR A 70 10.78 16.12 6.01
C TYR A 70 11.02 16.09 7.53
N GLY A 71 11.88 16.98 8.01
CA GLY A 71 12.25 17.04 9.44
C GLY A 71 13.42 16.15 9.84
N GLY A 72 14.13 15.53 8.88
CA GLY A 72 15.35 14.74 9.13
C GLY A 72 15.09 13.32 9.67
N TYR A 73 13.86 12.84 9.56
CA TYR A 73 13.54 11.44 9.85
C TYR A 73 13.96 10.55 8.67
N LEU A 74 14.38 9.32 8.97
CA LEU A 74 14.70 8.33 7.95
C LEU A 74 13.59 7.30 7.87
N LEU A 75 13.10 7.06 6.64
CA LEU A 75 12.28 5.91 6.29
C LEU A 75 13.23 4.78 5.87
N GLU A 76 13.32 3.73 6.68
CA GLU A 76 14.01 2.50 6.31
C GLU A 76 13.11 1.70 5.37
N VAL A 77 13.45 1.68 4.09
CA VAL A 77 12.72 0.93 3.05
C VAL A 77 13.15 -0.53 3.11
N THR A 78 12.19 -1.42 3.24
CA THR A 78 12.41 -2.88 3.32
C THR A 78 12.01 -3.60 2.03
N ALA A 79 12.20 -4.90 1.99
CA ALA A 79 11.73 -5.71 0.86
C ALA A 79 10.20 -5.63 0.68
N GLY A 80 9.43 -5.51 1.76
CA GLY A 80 7.98 -5.34 1.72
C GLY A 80 7.55 -4.08 1.00
N ASP A 81 8.26 -2.96 1.23
CA ASP A 81 8.01 -1.70 0.56
C ASP A 81 8.30 -1.78 -0.94
N ILE A 82 9.40 -2.46 -1.33
CA ILE A 82 9.70 -2.69 -2.75
C ILE A 82 8.59 -3.50 -3.42
N ILE A 83 8.03 -4.53 -2.75
CA ILE A 83 6.90 -5.29 -3.27
C ILE A 83 5.63 -4.44 -3.33
N LEU A 84 5.44 -3.51 -2.41
CA LEU A 84 4.31 -2.57 -2.45
C LEU A 84 4.44 -1.61 -3.65
N LEU A 85 5.62 -1.03 -3.87
CA LEU A 85 5.91 -0.24 -5.08
C LEU A 85 5.69 -1.06 -6.37
N TRP A 86 6.15 -2.32 -6.39
CA TRP A 86 5.91 -3.21 -7.52
C TRP A 86 4.42 -3.48 -7.78
N ARG A 87 3.62 -3.64 -6.72
CA ARG A 87 2.16 -3.79 -6.87
C ARG A 87 1.50 -2.53 -7.43
N ILE A 88 1.93 -1.36 -6.99
CA ILE A 88 1.44 -0.08 -7.48
C ILE A 88 1.82 0.12 -8.96
N SER A 89 2.99 -0.37 -9.39
CA SER A 89 3.47 -0.23 -10.77
C SER A 89 2.59 -0.91 -11.84
N PHE A 90 1.59 -1.68 -11.46
CA PHE A 90 0.61 -2.27 -12.38
C PHE A 90 -0.60 -1.36 -12.68
N ASP A 91 -0.63 -0.15 -12.13
CA ASP A 91 -1.68 0.85 -12.31
C ASP A 91 -3.10 0.34 -11.94
N THR A 92 -3.16 -0.64 -11.04
CA THR A 92 -4.41 -1.27 -10.56
C THR A 92 -4.67 -1.03 -9.08
N PHE A 93 -3.78 -0.31 -8.41
CA PHE A 93 -3.88 -0.06 -6.98
C PHE A 93 -4.57 1.27 -6.71
N THR A 94 -5.61 1.23 -5.88
CA THR A 94 -6.47 2.40 -5.62
C THR A 94 -6.60 2.66 -4.12
N THR A 95 -7.14 3.81 -3.76
CA THR A 95 -7.42 4.19 -2.36
C THR A 95 -8.42 3.27 -1.65
N GLN A 96 -9.09 2.37 -2.38
CA GLN A 96 -9.98 1.33 -1.85
C GLN A 96 -9.41 -0.09 -1.99
N SER A 97 -8.18 -0.24 -2.48
CA SER A 97 -7.55 -1.55 -2.59
C SER A 97 -7.25 -2.12 -1.19
N TRP A 98 -7.55 -3.40 -1.02
CA TRP A 98 -7.18 -4.12 0.19
C TRP A 98 -5.75 -4.65 0.09
N PHE A 99 -5.09 -4.81 1.24
CA PHE A 99 -3.72 -5.32 1.31
C PHE A 99 -3.73 -6.83 1.53
N PRO A 100 -3.12 -7.61 0.63
CA PRO A 100 -2.97 -9.05 0.83
C PRO A 100 -2.17 -9.37 2.10
N LYS A 101 -2.59 -10.42 2.83
CA LYS A 101 -1.95 -10.84 4.08
C LYS A 101 -0.47 -11.21 3.95
N TYR A 102 0.02 -11.47 2.73
CA TYR A 102 1.45 -11.75 2.53
C TYR A 102 2.35 -10.56 2.89
N PHE A 103 1.86 -9.32 2.87
CA PHE A 103 2.62 -8.17 3.33
C PHE A 103 3.03 -8.33 4.80
N GLU A 104 2.08 -8.75 5.63
CA GLU A 104 2.37 -9.10 7.02
C GLU A 104 3.14 -10.43 7.13
N TYR A 105 2.62 -11.51 6.52
CA TYR A 105 3.07 -12.87 6.79
C TYR A 105 4.42 -13.22 6.15
N THR A 106 4.75 -12.60 5.01
CA THR A 106 5.98 -12.86 4.27
C THR A 106 7.00 -11.74 4.44
N TYR A 107 6.53 -10.49 4.51
CA TYR A 107 7.41 -9.33 4.55
C TYR A 107 7.46 -8.64 5.90
N GLY A 108 6.52 -8.91 6.79
CA GLY A 108 6.48 -8.34 8.14
C GLY A 108 6.24 -6.85 8.18
N ILE A 109 5.46 -6.31 7.25
CA ILE A 109 5.11 -4.89 7.16
C ILE A 109 3.62 -4.64 7.36
N ASP A 110 3.29 -3.47 7.91
CA ASP A 110 1.94 -2.88 7.82
C ASP A 110 1.81 -2.13 6.49
N ALA A 111 1.34 -2.82 5.46
CA ALA A 111 1.26 -2.24 4.12
C ALA A 111 0.39 -0.97 4.03
N ALA A 112 -0.61 -0.81 4.92
CA ALA A 112 -1.43 0.40 4.95
C ALA A 112 -0.66 1.59 5.55
N PHE A 113 0.12 1.35 6.59
CA PHE A 113 0.99 2.36 7.19
C PHE A 113 2.14 2.70 6.24
N ASP A 114 2.81 1.68 5.70
CA ASP A 114 3.98 1.86 4.84
C ASP A 114 3.61 2.58 3.53
N LEU A 115 2.41 2.32 2.97
CA LEU A 115 1.94 3.09 1.82
C LEU A 115 1.82 4.59 2.13
N ARG A 116 1.32 4.95 3.31
CA ARG A 116 1.28 6.37 3.72
C ARG A 116 2.68 6.97 3.81
N MET A 117 3.62 6.22 4.37
CA MET A 117 5.01 6.66 4.47
C MET A 117 5.69 6.80 3.10
N LEU A 118 5.40 5.90 2.16
CA LEU A 118 5.88 5.98 0.78
C LEU A 118 5.30 7.20 0.03
N VAL A 119 4.04 7.57 0.31
CA VAL A 119 3.44 8.81 -0.21
C VAL A 119 4.12 10.03 0.41
N GLU A 120 4.33 10.05 1.73
CA GLU A 120 5.03 11.15 2.43
C GLU A 120 6.48 11.30 1.95
N ALA A 121 7.14 10.19 1.64
CA ALA A 121 8.49 10.16 1.05
C ALA A 121 8.53 10.60 -0.42
N GLY A 122 7.39 10.88 -1.05
CA GLY A 122 7.32 11.24 -2.46
C GLY A 122 7.70 10.12 -3.44
N LEU A 123 7.62 8.86 -3.00
CA LEU A 123 7.86 7.69 -3.85
C LEU A 123 6.58 7.22 -4.55
N VAL A 124 5.44 7.51 -3.94
CA VAL A 124 4.10 7.24 -4.45
C VAL A 124 3.30 8.53 -4.42
N GLU A 125 2.43 8.72 -5.39
CA GLU A 125 1.45 9.82 -5.40
C GLU A 125 0.04 9.26 -5.58
N ILE A 126 -0.94 10.05 -5.12
CA ILE A 126 -2.36 9.79 -5.37
C ILE A 126 -2.77 10.66 -6.54
N GLU A 127 -3.28 10.06 -7.60
CA GLU A 127 -3.77 10.79 -8.77
C GLU A 127 -4.85 11.80 -8.40
N SER A 128 -4.95 12.87 -9.21
CA SER A 128 -6.05 13.81 -9.11
C SER A 128 -7.39 13.15 -9.45
N ALA A 129 -8.50 13.79 -9.06
CA ALA A 129 -9.84 13.38 -9.48
C ALA A 129 -9.98 13.38 -11.01
N ALA A 130 -9.39 14.36 -11.69
CA ALA A 130 -9.43 14.46 -13.13
C ALA A 130 -8.69 13.32 -13.85
N ASP A 131 -7.61 12.81 -13.23
CA ASP A 131 -6.81 11.71 -13.80
C ASP A 131 -7.45 10.35 -13.51
N SER A 132 -8.11 10.19 -12.35
CA SER A 132 -8.79 8.95 -11.93
C SER A 132 -10.23 8.80 -12.48
N LEU A 133 -10.66 9.59 -13.47
CA LEU A 133 -12.01 9.51 -14.08
C LEU A 133 -12.30 8.16 -14.74
N ASP A 134 -11.29 7.40 -15.11
CA ASP A 134 -11.44 6.07 -15.68
C ASP A 134 -11.98 5.05 -14.67
N LEU A 135 -11.84 5.31 -13.36
CA LEU A 135 -12.41 4.49 -12.30
C LEU A 135 -13.92 4.72 -12.14
N VAL A 136 -14.47 5.82 -12.69
CA VAL A 136 -15.88 6.15 -12.60
C VAL A 136 -16.68 5.44 -13.71
N THR A 137 -17.86 4.94 -13.38
CA THR A 137 -18.74 4.32 -14.37
C THR A 137 -19.35 5.35 -15.32
N ALA A 138 -19.62 4.98 -16.57
CA ALA A 138 -20.26 5.88 -17.54
C ALA A 138 -21.61 6.45 -17.06
N PRO A 139 -22.51 5.70 -16.40
CA PRO A 139 -23.73 6.27 -15.81
C PRO A 139 -23.47 7.34 -14.75
N ALA A 140 -22.45 7.16 -13.90
CA ALA A 140 -22.08 8.15 -12.88
C ALA A 140 -21.54 9.45 -13.50
N LEU A 141 -20.68 9.32 -14.54
CA LEU A 141 -20.20 10.47 -15.31
C LEU A 141 -21.35 11.22 -16.00
N CYS A 142 -22.29 10.50 -16.64
CA CYS A 142 -23.48 11.10 -17.24
C CYS A 142 -24.32 11.86 -16.21
N LYS A 143 -24.49 11.30 -15.00
CA LYS A 143 -25.23 11.95 -13.92
C LYS A 143 -24.54 13.26 -13.51
N ALA A 144 -23.25 13.20 -13.20
CA ALA A 144 -22.49 14.37 -12.76
C ALA A 144 -22.50 15.49 -13.82
N LEU A 145 -22.35 15.15 -15.09
CA LEU A 145 -22.41 16.10 -16.21
C LEU A 145 -23.79 16.74 -16.37
N LYS A 146 -24.88 15.95 -16.23
CA LYS A 146 -26.24 16.48 -16.24
C LYS A 146 -26.50 17.44 -15.08
N ASP A 147 -26.05 17.08 -13.90
CA ASP A 147 -26.17 17.91 -12.70
C ASP A 147 -25.39 19.25 -12.87
N ALA A 148 -24.32 19.24 -13.68
CA ALA A 148 -23.57 20.43 -14.10
C ALA A 148 -24.18 21.16 -15.32
N GLY A 149 -25.37 20.76 -15.82
CA GLY A 149 -26.06 21.40 -16.92
C GLY A 149 -25.68 20.98 -18.34
N VAL A 150 -24.83 19.94 -18.49
CA VAL A 150 -24.42 19.41 -19.80
C VAL A 150 -25.54 18.54 -20.37
N ASN A 151 -25.98 18.85 -21.60
CA ASN A 151 -27.06 18.13 -22.27
C ASN A 151 -26.55 17.32 -23.48
N GLY A 152 -27.40 16.45 -24.03
CA GLY A 152 -27.04 15.67 -25.25
C GLY A 152 -26.12 14.49 -25.04
N LEU A 153 -26.08 13.94 -23.83
CA LEU A 153 -25.15 12.85 -23.44
C LEU A 153 -25.61 11.42 -23.84
N SER A 154 -26.76 11.30 -24.53
CA SER A 154 -27.29 9.99 -24.95
C SER A 154 -26.35 9.33 -25.94
N GLY A 155 -25.94 8.08 -25.70
CA GLY A 155 -25.06 7.33 -26.58
C GLY A 155 -23.59 7.77 -26.57
N THR A 156 -23.21 8.72 -25.72
CA THR A 156 -21.82 9.19 -25.60
C THR A 156 -20.92 8.10 -25.00
N LYS A 157 -19.77 7.86 -25.62
CA LYS A 157 -18.79 6.87 -25.14
C LYS A 157 -18.13 7.35 -23.84
N LYS A 158 -17.66 6.42 -23.02
CA LYS A 158 -17.02 6.72 -21.74
C LYS A 158 -15.84 7.69 -21.89
N ALA A 159 -15.00 7.52 -22.90
CA ALA A 159 -13.85 8.39 -23.16
C ALA A 159 -14.28 9.85 -23.40
N ASP A 160 -15.39 10.08 -24.14
CA ASP A 160 -15.93 11.42 -24.38
C ASP A 160 -16.56 11.99 -23.11
N LEU A 161 -17.23 11.16 -22.29
CA LEU A 161 -17.77 11.59 -20.99
C LEU A 161 -16.65 12.03 -20.05
N MET A 162 -15.52 11.31 -20.02
CA MET A 162 -14.35 11.69 -19.22
C MET A 162 -13.76 13.03 -19.69
N ARG A 163 -13.66 13.24 -21.01
CA ARG A 163 -13.21 14.52 -21.58
C ARG A 163 -14.16 15.66 -21.19
N LEU A 164 -15.47 15.47 -21.37
CA LEU A 164 -16.48 16.45 -20.98
C LEU A 164 -16.45 16.72 -19.46
N ALA A 165 -16.21 15.70 -18.63
CA ALA A 165 -16.08 15.89 -17.20
C ALA A 165 -14.89 16.80 -16.84
N ARG A 166 -13.74 16.63 -17.50
CA ARG A 166 -12.58 17.53 -17.31
C ARG A 166 -12.86 18.96 -17.76
N GLU A 167 -13.69 19.14 -18.79
CA GLU A 167 -14.01 20.46 -19.36
C GLU A 167 -15.09 21.19 -18.57
N HIS A 168 -16.06 20.48 -18.01
CA HIS A 168 -17.30 21.11 -17.48
C HIS A 168 -17.50 20.97 -15.97
N LEU A 169 -16.83 20.01 -15.30
CA LEU A 169 -16.94 19.88 -13.86
C LEU A 169 -15.90 20.75 -13.16
N SER A 170 -16.33 21.48 -12.15
CA SER A 170 -15.41 22.19 -11.26
C SER A 170 -14.56 21.21 -10.45
N PRO A 171 -13.41 21.62 -9.88
CA PRO A 171 -12.59 20.76 -9.02
C PRO A 171 -13.41 20.11 -7.90
N ALA A 172 -14.29 20.83 -7.23
CA ALA A 172 -15.15 20.28 -6.17
C ALA A 172 -16.11 19.19 -6.70
N GLN A 173 -16.71 19.41 -7.88
CA GLN A 173 -17.58 18.41 -8.50
C GLN A 173 -16.80 17.17 -8.96
N LEU A 174 -15.55 17.33 -9.42
CA LEU A 174 -14.66 16.22 -9.72
C LEU A 174 -14.34 15.40 -8.46
N GLU A 175 -14.00 16.07 -7.34
CA GLU A 175 -13.75 15.39 -6.06
C GLU A 175 -14.97 14.58 -5.60
N ASP A 176 -16.17 15.12 -5.70
CA ASP A 176 -17.41 14.43 -5.35
C ASP A 176 -17.75 13.28 -6.31
N THR A 177 -17.39 13.41 -7.59
CA THR A 177 -17.70 12.42 -8.63
C THR A 177 -16.74 11.23 -8.59
N VAL A 178 -15.50 11.45 -8.16
CA VAL A 178 -14.42 10.47 -8.20
C VAL A 178 -13.90 10.19 -6.78
N PRO A 179 -14.64 9.42 -5.95
CA PRO A 179 -14.24 9.14 -4.57
C PRO A 179 -13.08 8.14 -4.45
N VAL A 180 -12.78 7.42 -5.53
CA VAL A 180 -11.67 6.45 -5.60
C VAL A 180 -10.58 7.05 -6.46
N ARG A 181 -9.32 6.95 -5.98
CA ARG A 181 -8.13 7.44 -6.68
C ARG A 181 -7.15 6.30 -6.93
N SER A 182 -6.43 6.37 -8.03
CA SER A 182 -5.29 5.50 -8.27
C SER A 182 -4.06 5.97 -7.46
N TYR A 183 -3.26 5.00 -7.03
CA TYR A 183 -1.89 5.25 -6.62
C TYR A 183 -0.96 5.07 -7.81
N MET A 184 0.01 5.98 -7.96
CA MET A 184 1.02 5.93 -9.00
C MET A 184 2.42 6.05 -8.42
N LEU A 185 3.39 5.43 -9.09
CA LEU A 185 4.80 5.63 -8.75
C LEU A 185 5.26 6.98 -9.30
N THR A 186 5.90 7.77 -8.45
CA THR A 186 6.68 8.92 -8.92
C THR A 186 7.93 8.45 -9.67
N THR A 187 8.65 9.38 -10.31
CA THR A 187 9.97 9.07 -10.91
C THR A 187 10.93 8.49 -9.90
N ALA A 188 10.94 9.01 -8.66
CA ALA A 188 11.78 8.50 -7.58
C ALA A 188 11.37 7.09 -7.15
N GLY A 189 10.05 6.83 -7.00
CA GLY A 189 9.53 5.50 -6.68
C GLY A 189 9.84 4.47 -7.76
N ARG A 190 9.75 4.86 -9.02
CA ARG A 190 10.14 4.01 -10.15
C ARG A 190 11.64 3.69 -10.11
N ALA A 191 12.49 4.68 -9.92
CA ALA A 191 13.94 4.51 -9.83
C ALA A 191 14.33 3.58 -8.66
N LEU A 192 13.68 3.72 -7.50
CA LEU A 192 13.90 2.86 -6.36
C LEU A 192 13.48 1.41 -6.64
N LEU A 193 12.33 1.19 -7.24
CA LEU A 193 11.87 -0.15 -7.66
C LEU A 193 12.86 -0.80 -8.63
N ASP A 194 13.30 -0.06 -9.65
CA ASP A 194 14.21 -0.55 -10.69
C ASP A 194 15.62 -0.85 -10.16
N ALA A 195 16.03 -0.20 -9.06
CA ALA A 195 17.28 -0.50 -8.37
C ALA A 195 17.25 -1.84 -7.59
N HIS A 196 16.06 -2.40 -7.30
CA HIS A 196 15.91 -3.57 -6.44
C HIS A 196 15.16 -4.76 -7.11
N PRO A 197 15.50 -5.16 -8.36
CA PRO A 197 14.81 -6.24 -9.07
C PRO A 197 14.93 -7.60 -8.35
N GLY A 198 15.99 -7.78 -7.55
CA GLY A 198 16.21 -8.99 -6.76
C GLY A 198 15.16 -9.21 -5.67
N MET A 199 14.53 -8.14 -5.16
CA MET A 199 13.44 -8.27 -4.19
C MET A 199 12.16 -8.77 -4.87
N VAL A 200 11.84 -8.22 -6.03
CA VAL A 200 10.70 -8.68 -6.85
C VAL A 200 10.89 -10.14 -7.27
N ALA A 201 12.10 -10.54 -7.63
CA ALA A 201 12.40 -11.93 -8.03
C ALA A 201 12.20 -12.94 -6.89
N LYS A 202 12.33 -12.52 -5.63
CA LYS A 202 12.07 -13.35 -4.44
C LYS A 202 10.58 -13.48 -4.10
N HIS A 203 9.71 -12.64 -4.70
CA HIS A 203 8.28 -12.73 -4.42
C HIS A 203 7.73 -14.07 -4.90
N PRO A 204 6.98 -14.83 -4.05
CA PRO A 204 6.43 -16.12 -4.41
C PRO A 204 5.55 -16.00 -5.67
N LYS A 205 5.91 -16.74 -6.71
CA LYS A 205 5.05 -16.84 -7.90
C LYS A 205 3.85 -17.71 -7.56
N LYS A 206 2.66 -17.26 -7.95
CA LYS A 206 1.51 -18.17 -7.90
C LYS A 206 1.80 -19.33 -8.84
N GLY A 207 1.90 -20.54 -8.27
CA GLY A 207 1.91 -21.79 -9.02
C GLY A 207 0.56 -22.03 -9.67
#